data_099c277ac80a61fb6283108989c04a08
#
_entry.id   099c277ac80a61fb6283108989c04a08
#
_cell.length_a   1.000
_cell.length_b   1.000
_cell.length_c   1.000
_cell.angle_alpha   90.00
_cell.angle_beta   90.00
_cell.angle_gamma   90.00
#
_symmetry.space_group_name_H-M   'P 1'
#
loop_
_entity.id
_entity.type
_entity.pdbx_description
1 polymer ?
#
loop_
_entity_poly.entity_id
_entity_poly.type
_entity_poly.pdbx_seq_one_letter_code
_entity_poly.pdbx_strand_id
1 'polypeptide(L)'
;MSLEILVLVTLLIVTIWNIWQFFNILRRKAPHLFHLGDIESVVVLSDIHILDSIDERPNLIRLLSKIKPSIMIIAGDLFEREHRRMDRNSLRGILLRTLKSISWIREIIYITSLTSHDPILHTDVICMEMPGDVTMRITVLKGGLVHFRSNNTDFYVLHGDFLCRNGAYAGLINLLATTLFRRKLFLESLGKKFLKLEENSWLIMGHTHMVGIDAKRRLINCGCWKSYWRAKATGTLVHIYKGTPNLIHVSI
;
A
#
# COMPACT_ATOMS: atom_id res chain seq x y z
N MET A 1 27.24 -5.56 -35.19
CA MET A 1 27.36 -4.89 -33.89
C MET A 1 27.90 -5.92 -32.92
N SER A 2 29.03 -5.67 -32.27
CA SER A 2 29.60 -6.64 -31.35
C SER A 2 28.70 -6.80 -30.12
N LEU A 3 28.75 -7.96 -29.46
CA LEU A 3 27.97 -8.24 -28.25
C LEU A 3 28.24 -7.20 -27.15
N GLU A 4 29.48 -6.73 -27.06
CA GLU A 4 29.89 -5.68 -26.11
C GLU A 4 29.18 -4.35 -26.35
N ILE A 5 29.06 -3.92 -27.62
CA ILE A 5 28.32 -2.69 -27.98
C ILE A 5 26.85 -2.84 -27.63
N LEU A 6 26.25 -4.01 -27.89
CA LEU A 6 24.84 -4.27 -27.57
C LEU A 6 24.60 -4.19 -26.04
N VAL A 7 25.51 -4.78 -25.26
CA VAL A 7 25.44 -4.72 -23.78
C VAL A 7 25.58 -3.29 -23.27
N LEU A 8 26.53 -2.52 -23.77
CA LEU A 8 26.74 -1.12 -23.38
C LEU A 8 25.52 -0.24 -23.73
N VAL A 9 24.96 -0.40 -24.93
CA VAL A 9 23.77 0.33 -25.35
C VAL A 9 22.58 -0.03 -24.48
N THR A 10 22.39 -1.31 -24.16
CA THR A 10 21.31 -1.76 -23.27
C THR A 10 21.46 -1.18 -21.85
N LEU A 11 22.68 -1.20 -21.30
CA LEU A 11 22.96 -0.59 -20.01
C LEU A 11 22.72 0.91 -20.00
N LEU A 12 23.09 1.61 -21.07
CA LEU A 12 22.85 3.05 -21.23
C LEU A 12 21.35 3.36 -21.28
N ILE A 13 20.58 2.61 -22.08
CA ILE A 13 19.12 2.77 -22.19
C ILE A 13 18.47 2.52 -20.82
N VAL A 14 18.85 1.45 -20.12
CA VAL A 14 18.33 1.13 -18.78
C VAL A 14 18.68 2.24 -17.79
N THR A 15 19.89 2.79 -17.86
CA THR A 15 20.34 3.88 -16.99
C THR A 15 19.55 5.16 -17.27
N ILE A 16 19.39 5.55 -18.53
CA ILE A 16 18.61 6.73 -18.95
C ILE A 16 17.15 6.57 -18.52
N TRP A 17 16.56 5.38 -18.72
CA TRP A 17 15.21 5.06 -18.30
C TRP A 17 15.04 5.18 -16.78
N ASN A 18 16.01 4.71 -16.00
CA ASN A 18 16.01 4.83 -14.54
C ASN A 18 16.12 6.29 -14.07
N ILE A 19 17.01 7.05 -14.69
CA ILE A 19 17.17 8.49 -14.43
C ILE A 19 15.86 9.21 -14.77
N TRP A 20 15.24 8.92 -15.90
CA TRP A 20 13.96 9.51 -16.29
C TRP A 20 12.82 9.17 -15.33
N GLN A 21 12.72 7.90 -14.87
CA GLN A 21 11.76 7.49 -13.84
C GLN A 21 12.00 8.23 -12.53
N PHE A 22 13.27 8.40 -12.12
CA PHE A 22 13.65 9.15 -10.92
C PHE A 22 13.27 10.64 -11.05
N PHE A 23 13.50 11.27 -12.19
CA PHE A 23 13.08 12.67 -12.43
C PHE A 23 11.57 12.84 -12.48
N ASN A 24 10.82 11.84 -12.94
CA ASN A 24 9.36 11.85 -12.86
C ASN A 24 8.85 11.83 -11.41
N ILE A 25 9.57 11.19 -10.49
CA ILE A 25 9.28 11.23 -9.06
C ILE A 25 9.40 12.68 -8.53
N LEU A 26 10.45 13.38 -8.91
CA LEU A 26 10.70 14.76 -8.46
C LEU A 26 9.68 15.79 -8.99
N ARG A 27 8.96 15.47 -10.06
CA ARG A 27 7.93 16.34 -10.68
C ARG A 27 6.52 16.06 -10.20
N ARG A 28 6.30 14.99 -9.43
CA ARG A 28 4.95 14.65 -8.94
C ARG A 28 4.55 15.55 -7.79
N LYS A 29 3.29 15.96 -7.79
CA LYS A 29 2.68 16.59 -6.63
C LYS A 29 2.63 15.57 -5.49
N ALA A 30 2.86 16.05 -4.26
CA ALA A 30 2.63 15.23 -3.08
C ALA A 30 1.20 14.66 -3.12
N PRO A 31 0.99 13.42 -2.66
CA PRO A 31 -0.33 12.84 -2.60
C PRO A 31 -1.24 13.68 -1.70
N HIS A 32 -2.53 13.71 -2.04
CA HIS A 32 -3.53 14.42 -1.22
C HIS A 32 -3.57 13.83 0.19
N LEU A 33 -3.46 14.68 1.20
CA LEU A 33 -3.48 14.29 2.61
C LEU A 33 -4.92 14.18 3.13
N PHE A 34 -5.25 13.03 3.71
CA PHE A 34 -6.53 12.74 4.32
C PHE A 34 -6.35 12.44 5.82
N HIS A 35 -7.01 13.21 6.67
CA HIS A 35 -6.89 13.10 8.13
C HIS A 35 -8.06 12.31 8.73
N LEU A 36 -7.76 11.33 9.61
CA LEU A 36 -8.75 10.51 10.30
C LEU A 36 -8.94 10.85 11.79
N GLY A 37 -8.05 11.67 12.37
CA GLY A 37 -8.09 11.98 13.81
C GLY A 37 -7.39 10.91 14.68
N ASP A 38 -7.83 10.79 15.94
CA ASP A 38 -7.26 9.86 16.91
C ASP A 38 -7.99 8.51 16.89
N ILE A 39 -7.23 7.42 16.73
CA ILE A 39 -7.79 6.08 16.58
C ILE A 39 -6.99 5.09 17.43
N GLU A 40 -7.67 4.30 18.24
CA GLU A 40 -7.03 3.34 19.15
C GLU A 40 -6.53 2.08 18.43
N SER A 41 -7.33 1.54 17.50
CA SER A 41 -7.04 0.27 16.80
C SER A 41 -7.21 0.41 15.29
N VAL A 42 -6.12 0.27 14.56
CA VAL A 42 -6.09 0.34 13.10
C VAL A 42 -5.38 -0.89 12.54
N VAL A 43 -5.98 -1.49 11.51
CA VAL A 43 -5.29 -2.50 10.70
C VAL A 43 -4.95 -1.90 9.34
N VAL A 44 -3.70 -2.06 8.91
CA VAL A 44 -3.24 -1.66 7.56
C VAL A 44 -2.86 -2.88 6.77
N LEU A 45 -3.37 -2.97 5.55
CA LEU A 45 -3.10 -4.00 4.54
C LEU A 45 -2.63 -3.33 3.26
N SER A 46 -1.86 -4.03 2.45
CA SER A 46 -1.47 -3.60 1.10
C SER A 46 -1.24 -4.81 0.20
N ASP A 47 -1.29 -4.60 -1.10
CA ASP A 47 -0.89 -5.58 -2.12
C ASP A 47 -1.58 -6.95 -1.93
N ILE A 48 -2.92 -6.93 -1.73
CA ILE A 48 -3.72 -8.12 -1.45
C ILE A 48 -3.95 -8.94 -2.74
N HIS A 49 -4.11 -8.25 -3.87
CA HIS A 49 -4.29 -8.83 -5.21
C HIS A 49 -5.41 -9.88 -5.27
N ILE A 50 -6.62 -9.47 -4.91
CA ILE A 50 -7.82 -10.31 -4.95
C ILE A 50 -8.32 -10.42 -6.38
N LEU A 51 -8.72 -11.61 -6.80
CA LEU A 51 -9.33 -11.83 -8.12
C LEU A 51 -10.84 -11.57 -8.10
N ASP A 52 -11.53 -12.04 -7.07
CA ASP A 52 -12.99 -11.91 -6.93
C ASP A 52 -13.43 -11.41 -5.56
N SER A 53 -13.06 -12.07 -4.48
CA SER A 53 -13.52 -11.78 -3.12
C SER A 53 -12.40 -11.95 -2.09
N ILE A 54 -12.52 -11.22 -0.97
CA ILE A 54 -11.63 -11.40 0.20
C ILE A 54 -11.73 -12.81 0.80
N ASP A 55 -12.74 -13.58 0.42
CA ASP A 55 -12.89 -15.01 0.79
C ASP A 55 -11.73 -15.88 0.31
N GLU A 56 -10.98 -15.41 -0.70
CA GLU A 56 -9.71 -16.01 -1.11
C GLU A 56 -8.65 -16.00 0.00
N ARG A 57 -8.90 -15.26 1.09
CA ARG A 57 -7.98 -15.08 2.23
C ARG A 57 -8.66 -15.44 3.57
N PRO A 58 -9.06 -16.70 3.80
CA PRO A 58 -9.87 -17.08 4.97
C PRO A 58 -9.12 -16.86 6.30
N ASN A 59 -7.80 -17.04 6.30
CA ASN A 59 -7.00 -16.79 7.51
C ASN A 59 -6.90 -15.30 7.85
N LEU A 60 -6.92 -14.40 6.85
CA LEU A 60 -7.03 -12.97 7.05
C LEU A 60 -8.37 -12.62 7.71
N ILE A 61 -9.49 -13.13 7.17
CA ILE A 61 -10.82 -12.88 7.73
C ILE A 61 -10.88 -13.35 9.18
N ARG A 62 -10.37 -14.57 9.47
CA ARG A 62 -10.29 -15.11 10.85
C ARG A 62 -9.46 -14.22 11.79
N LEU A 63 -8.34 -13.68 11.31
CA LEU A 63 -7.51 -12.79 12.11
C LEU A 63 -8.21 -11.45 12.36
N LEU A 64 -8.78 -10.84 11.32
CA LEU A 64 -9.55 -9.60 11.43
C LEU A 64 -10.71 -9.74 12.44
N SER A 65 -11.43 -10.88 12.42
CA SER A 65 -12.53 -11.13 13.36
C SER A 65 -12.07 -11.24 14.83
N LYS A 66 -10.81 -11.62 15.07
CA LYS A 66 -10.20 -11.62 16.41
C LYS A 66 -9.73 -10.24 16.84
N ILE A 67 -9.09 -9.50 15.93
CA ILE A 67 -8.56 -8.14 16.19
C ILE A 67 -9.70 -7.15 16.39
N LYS A 68 -10.76 -7.23 15.57
CA LYS A 68 -11.89 -6.29 15.55
C LYS A 68 -11.42 -4.82 15.46
N PRO A 69 -10.68 -4.44 14.41
CA PRO A 69 -10.15 -3.10 14.31
C PRO A 69 -11.26 -2.04 14.25
N SER A 70 -10.99 -0.87 14.80
CA SER A 70 -11.90 0.29 14.66
C SER A 70 -11.98 0.74 13.20
N ILE A 71 -10.83 0.77 12.53
CA ILE A 71 -10.69 1.13 11.12
C ILE A 71 -9.74 0.14 10.41
N MET A 72 -10.06 -0.20 9.18
CA MET A 72 -9.15 -0.91 8.28
C MET A 72 -8.70 0.02 7.15
N ILE A 73 -7.39 0.09 6.92
CA ILE A 73 -6.80 0.85 5.79
C ILE A 73 -6.22 -0.15 4.80
N ILE A 74 -6.68 -0.06 3.54
CA ILE A 74 -6.14 -0.83 2.42
C ILE A 74 -5.26 0.13 1.62
N ALA A 75 -3.95 -0.09 1.67
CA ALA A 75 -2.97 0.79 1.07
C ALA A 75 -2.55 0.31 -0.33
N GLY A 76 -3.49 0.32 -1.27
CA GLY A 76 -3.30 0.00 -2.68
C GLY A 76 -3.25 -1.48 -3.04
N ASP A 77 -3.39 -1.73 -4.33
CA ASP A 77 -3.36 -3.04 -4.97
C ASP A 77 -4.25 -4.08 -4.25
N LEU A 78 -5.52 -3.65 -3.96
CA LEU A 78 -6.55 -4.54 -3.44
C LEU A 78 -6.90 -5.59 -4.49
N PHE A 79 -7.08 -5.16 -5.73
CA PHE A 79 -7.47 -6.01 -6.84
C PHE A 79 -6.27 -6.48 -7.65
N GLU A 80 -6.47 -7.55 -8.42
CA GLU A 80 -5.48 -8.05 -9.37
C GLU A 80 -5.67 -7.48 -10.79
N ARG A 81 -6.92 -7.23 -11.21
CA ARG A 81 -7.26 -6.97 -12.62
C ARG A 81 -8.31 -5.88 -12.84
N GLU A 82 -8.47 -4.96 -11.90
CA GLU A 82 -9.53 -3.93 -11.99
C GLU A 82 -9.00 -2.56 -12.47
N HIS A 83 -7.87 -2.53 -13.15
CA HIS A 83 -7.27 -1.29 -13.67
C HIS A 83 -8.05 -0.73 -14.88
N ARG A 84 -9.27 -0.30 -14.62
CA ARG A 84 -10.17 0.36 -15.58
C ARG A 84 -10.88 1.54 -14.94
N ARG A 85 -11.35 2.46 -15.77
CA ARG A 85 -12.15 3.59 -15.29
C ARG A 85 -13.46 3.09 -14.73
N MET A 86 -13.81 3.52 -13.52
CA MET A 86 -15.06 3.18 -12.87
C MET A 86 -15.79 4.42 -12.39
N ASP A 87 -17.12 4.43 -12.58
CA ASP A 87 -18.00 5.35 -11.89
C ASP A 87 -18.28 4.89 -10.45
N ARG A 88 -18.95 5.72 -9.67
CA ARG A 88 -19.26 5.45 -8.27
C ARG A 88 -20.11 4.16 -8.08
N ASN A 89 -21.06 3.90 -8.96
CA ASN A 89 -21.96 2.76 -8.84
C ASN A 89 -21.24 1.44 -9.15
N SER A 90 -20.46 1.40 -10.21
CA SER A 90 -19.62 0.26 -10.56
C SER A 90 -18.59 -0.05 -9.45
N LEU A 91 -17.95 0.99 -8.91
CA LEU A 91 -17.02 0.84 -7.79
C LEU A 91 -17.72 0.32 -6.54
N ARG A 92 -18.92 0.84 -6.22
CA ARG A 92 -19.73 0.34 -5.11
C ARG A 92 -20.09 -1.12 -5.27
N GLY A 93 -20.52 -1.52 -6.46
CA GLY A 93 -20.91 -2.91 -6.76
C GLY A 93 -19.74 -3.89 -6.58
N ILE A 94 -18.54 -3.54 -7.06
CA ILE A 94 -17.37 -4.41 -6.91
C ILE A 94 -16.92 -4.49 -5.44
N LEU A 95 -16.84 -3.37 -4.73
CA LEU A 95 -16.43 -3.35 -3.32
C LEU A 95 -17.41 -4.11 -2.42
N LEU A 96 -18.72 -4.00 -2.66
CA LEU A 96 -19.74 -4.77 -1.96
C LEU A 96 -19.50 -6.29 -2.11
N ARG A 97 -19.26 -6.75 -3.33
CA ARG A 97 -18.98 -8.16 -3.59
C ARG A 97 -17.66 -8.58 -2.93
N THR A 98 -16.61 -7.81 -3.15
CA THR A 98 -15.26 -8.15 -2.70
C THR A 98 -15.13 -8.18 -1.18
N LEU A 99 -15.75 -7.24 -0.46
CA LEU A 99 -15.58 -7.07 0.99
C LEU A 99 -16.74 -7.63 1.83
N LYS A 100 -17.67 -8.37 1.20
CA LYS A 100 -18.90 -8.89 1.85
C LYS A 100 -18.61 -9.62 3.17
N SER A 101 -17.62 -10.51 3.19
CA SER A 101 -17.31 -11.36 4.35
C SER A 101 -16.65 -10.61 5.52
N ILE A 102 -16.36 -9.32 5.34
CA ILE A 102 -15.87 -8.43 6.39
C ILE A 102 -16.80 -7.24 6.61
N SER A 103 -18.06 -7.34 6.22
CA SER A 103 -19.08 -6.28 6.33
C SER A 103 -19.38 -5.83 7.77
N TRP A 104 -18.89 -6.56 8.75
CA TRP A 104 -18.92 -6.19 10.17
C TRP A 104 -17.88 -5.11 10.55
N ILE A 105 -16.89 -4.80 9.68
CA ILE A 105 -15.97 -3.68 9.88
C ILE A 105 -16.70 -2.39 9.53
N ARG A 106 -16.78 -1.47 10.50
CA ARG A 106 -17.57 -0.24 10.35
C ARG A 106 -16.97 0.77 9.39
N GLU A 107 -15.65 0.84 9.31
CA GLU A 107 -14.97 1.84 8.51
C GLU A 107 -13.75 1.26 7.78
N ILE A 108 -13.73 1.46 6.48
CA ILE A 108 -12.63 1.06 5.60
C ILE A 108 -12.17 2.28 4.81
N ILE A 109 -10.87 2.55 4.86
CA ILE A 109 -10.21 3.52 4.00
C ILE A 109 -9.46 2.75 2.92
N TYR A 110 -9.79 2.98 1.67
CA TYR A 110 -9.13 2.34 0.56
C TYR A 110 -8.36 3.36 -0.28
N ILE A 111 -7.05 3.30 -0.25
CA ILE A 111 -6.14 4.09 -1.08
C ILE A 111 -5.92 3.30 -2.37
N THR A 112 -6.37 3.78 -3.52
CA THR A 112 -6.11 3.07 -4.79
C THR A 112 -4.68 3.29 -5.25
N SER A 113 -4.08 2.29 -5.87
CA SER A 113 -2.86 2.49 -6.64
C SER A 113 -3.17 3.32 -7.89
N LEU A 114 -2.18 4.13 -8.34
CA LEU A 114 -2.34 5.01 -9.51
C LEU A 114 -1.84 4.36 -10.80
N THR A 115 -1.21 3.20 -10.71
CA THR A 115 -0.37 2.69 -11.80
C THR A 115 -0.84 1.37 -12.40
N SER A 116 -1.47 0.51 -11.59
CA SER A 116 -1.90 -0.82 -12.03
C SER A 116 -2.86 -1.43 -11.01
N HIS A 117 -3.54 -2.49 -11.38
CA HIS A 117 -4.38 -3.35 -10.55
C HIS A 117 -5.70 -2.71 -10.08
N ASP A 118 -5.67 -1.53 -9.48
CA ASP A 118 -6.85 -0.89 -8.87
C ASP A 118 -7.66 -0.02 -9.85
N PRO A 119 -8.95 0.26 -9.53
CA PRO A 119 -9.81 1.12 -10.34
C PRO A 119 -9.25 2.53 -10.53
N ILE A 120 -9.39 3.04 -11.75
CA ILE A 120 -9.05 4.43 -12.09
C ILE A 120 -10.24 5.33 -11.72
N LEU A 121 -10.04 6.20 -10.73
CA LEU A 121 -11.08 7.11 -10.24
C LEU A 121 -11.03 8.45 -10.97
N HIS A 122 -12.20 9.07 -11.18
CA HIS A 122 -12.34 10.42 -11.71
C HIS A 122 -12.19 11.51 -10.65
N THR A 123 -12.53 11.19 -9.40
CA THR A 123 -12.47 12.11 -8.25
C THR A 123 -11.41 11.65 -7.26
N ASP A 124 -10.87 12.60 -6.49
CA ASP A 124 -9.81 12.30 -5.53
C ASP A 124 -10.33 11.52 -4.30
N VAL A 125 -11.61 11.74 -3.94
CA VAL A 125 -12.24 11.09 -2.79
C VAL A 125 -13.67 10.66 -3.15
N ILE A 126 -14.02 9.42 -2.79
CA ILE A 126 -15.37 8.87 -2.91
C ILE A 126 -15.75 8.25 -1.56
N CYS A 127 -16.79 8.80 -0.91
CA CYS A 127 -17.37 8.21 0.30
C CYS A 127 -18.65 7.47 -0.05
N MET A 128 -18.82 6.26 0.49
CA MET A 128 -20.02 5.45 0.28
C MET A 128 -20.37 4.65 1.53
N GLU A 129 -21.65 4.46 1.74
CA GLU A 129 -22.19 3.56 2.77
C GLU A 129 -22.66 2.27 2.11
N MET A 130 -22.33 1.16 2.73
CA MET A 130 -22.66 -0.17 2.24
C MET A 130 -23.50 -0.91 3.27
N PRO A 131 -24.58 -1.60 2.83
CA PRO A 131 -25.34 -2.48 3.70
C PRO A 131 -24.50 -3.69 4.10
N GLY A 132 -24.61 -4.08 5.36
CA GLY A 132 -23.94 -5.24 5.94
C GLY A 132 -24.58 -5.57 7.29
N ASP A 133 -23.91 -6.40 8.10
CA ASP A 133 -24.32 -6.69 9.48
C ASP A 133 -24.37 -5.40 10.32
N VAL A 134 -23.48 -4.47 9.98
CA VAL A 134 -23.52 -3.06 10.39
C VAL A 134 -23.36 -2.20 9.15
N THR A 135 -23.82 -0.94 9.19
CA THR A 135 -23.54 0.00 8.08
C THR A 135 -22.04 0.21 7.99
N MET A 136 -21.46 -0.31 6.89
CA MET A 136 -20.02 -0.17 6.61
C MET A 136 -19.80 1.11 5.78
N ARG A 137 -18.95 1.99 6.28
CA ARG A 137 -18.52 3.18 5.54
C ARG A 137 -17.21 2.87 4.81
N ILE A 138 -17.17 3.12 3.51
CA ILE A 138 -15.94 3.02 2.73
C ILE A 138 -15.60 4.40 2.16
N THR A 139 -14.38 4.87 2.46
CA THR A 139 -13.78 6.05 1.84
C THR A 139 -12.69 5.59 0.90
N VAL A 140 -12.84 5.86 -0.40
CA VAL A 140 -11.87 5.52 -1.44
C VAL A 140 -11.10 6.77 -1.83
N LEU A 141 -9.78 6.69 -1.76
CA LEU A 141 -8.84 7.79 -2.04
C LEU A 141 -8.01 7.46 -3.28
N LYS A 142 -7.97 8.37 -4.25
CA LYS A 142 -7.14 8.23 -5.44
C LYS A 142 -5.67 8.51 -5.11
N GLY A 143 -4.89 7.46 -4.82
CA GLY A 143 -3.46 7.58 -4.56
C GLY A 143 -3.12 8.52 -3.38
N GLY A 144 -3.94 8.54 -2.35
CA GLY A 144 -3.82 9.47 -1.23
C GLY A 144 -2.75 9.09 -0.20
N LEU A 145 -2.50 10.02 0.71
CA LEU A 145 -1.75 9.84 1.94
C LEU A 145 -2.73 9.96 3.12
N VAL A 146 -2.89 8.89 3.89
CA VAL A 146 -3.75 8.88 5.08
C VAL A 146 -2.91 9.19 6.30
N HIS A 147 -3.36 10.13 7.12
CA HIS A 147 -2.78 10.48 8.41
C HIS A 147 -3.78 10.19 9.52
N PHE A 148 -3.30 9.56 10.59
CA PHE A 148 -4.03 9.42 11.85
C PHE A 148 -3.07 9.45 13.04
N ARG A 149 -3.62 9.70 14.22
CA ARG A 149 -2.90 9.59 15.49
C ARG A 149 -3.38 8.37 16.25
N SER A 150 -2.48 7.77 17.03
CA SER A 150 -2.81 6.74 17.98
C SER A 150 -1.90 6.91 19.20
N ASN A 151 -2.48 7.16 20.36
CA ASN A 151 -1.75 7.40 21.60
C ASN A 151 -0.57 8.40 21.42
N ASN A 152 -0.88 9.60 20.92
CA ASN A 152 0.09 10.69 20.63
C ASN A 152 1.20 10.36 19.61
N THR A 153 1.07 9.28 18.86
CA THR A 153 1.99 8.91 17.79
C THR A 153 1.32 9.15 16.43
N ASP A 154 2.01 9.83 15.53
CA ASP A 154 1.52 10.09 14.18
C ASP A 154 1.89 8.96 13.23
N PHE A 155 0.90 8.52 12.45
CA PHE A 155 1.02 7.48 11.44
C PHE A 155 0.58 8.00 10.08
N TYR A 156 1.39 7.72 9.07
CA TYR A 156 1.13 8.03 7.68
C TYR A 156 1.08 6.75 6.87
N VAL A 157 0.05 6.59 6.05
CA VAL A 157 -0.15 5.40 5.22
C VAL A 157 -0.34 5.81 3.77
N LEU A 158 0.35 5.17 2.86
CA LEU A 158 0.16 5.31 1.41
C LEU A 158 0.58 4.01 0.69
N HIS A 159 0.20 3.89 -0.59
CA HIS A 159 0.62 2.71 -1.36
C HIS A 159 2.14 2.73 -1.65
N GLY A 160 2.66 3.79 -2.25
CA GLY A 160 4.09 3.92 -2.55
C GLY A 160 4.41 4.04 -4.04
N ASP A 161 3.48 3.78 -4.93
CA ASP A 161 3.64 3.87 -6.39
C ASP A 161 3.91 5.29 -6.90
N PHE A 162 3.69 6.30 -6.08
CA PHE A 162 4.11 7.66 -6.39
C PHE A 162 5.63 7.84 -6.38
N LEU A 163 6.37 7.01 -5.60
CA LEU A 163 7.83 7.03 -5.57
C LEU A 163 8.44 6.27 -6.75
N CYS A 164 7.87 5.14 -7.07
CA CYS A 164 8.33 4.31 -8.18
C CYS A 164 7.11 3.64 -8.82
N ARG A 165 6.83 3.95 -10.06
CA ARG A 165 5.61 3.51 -10.74
C ARG A 165 5.46 1.99 -10.86
N ASN A 166 6.56 1.26 -10.92
CA ASN A 166 6.57 -0.18 -11.11
C ASN A 166 7.03 -0.89 -9.85
N GLY A 167 6.18 -1.74 -9.25
CA GLY A 167 6.45 -2.46 -8.01
C GLY A 167 7.66 -3.40 -8.08
N ALA A 168 7.86 -4.11 -9.22
CA ALA A 168 9.02 -4.96 -9.40
C ALA A 168 10.33 -4.17 -9.38
N TYR A 169 10.30 -2.97 -9.97
CA TYR A 169 11.42 -2.02 -9.96
C TYR A 169 11.68 -1.47 -8.57
N ALA A 170 10.62 -1.11 -7.86
CA ALA A 170 10.69 -0.66 -6.48
C ALA A 170 11.31 -1.73 -5.57
N GLY A 171 10.88 -2.98 -5.73
CA GLY A 171 11.46 -4.13 -5.03
C GLY A 171 12.95 -4.32 -5.35
N LEU A 172 13.33 -4.20 -6.63
CA LEU A 172 14.74 -4.31 -7.04
C LEU A 172 15.61 -3.21 -6.43
N ILE A 173 15.15 -1.96 -6.40
CA ILE A 173 15.86 -0.84 -5.77
C ILE A 173 16.08 -1.12 -4.28
N ASN A 174 15.04 -1.55 -3.56
CA ASN A 174 15.15 -1.91 -2.15
C ASN A 174 16.10 -3.11 -1.92
N LEU A 175 16.05 -4.11 -2.81
CA LEU A 175 16.96 -5.27 -2.76
C LEU A 175 18.42 -4.84 -2.92
N LEU A 176 18.71 -4.03 -3.95
CA LEU A 176 20.06 -3.51 -4.21
C LEU A 176 20.54 -2.63 -3.04
N ALA A 177 19.71 -1.74 -2.52
CA ALA A 177 20.05 -0.90 -1.37
C ALA A 177 20.33 -1.74 -0.11
N THR A 178 19.58 -2.83 0.08
CA THR A 178 19.80 -3.77 1.19
C THR A 178 21.11 -4.53 1.04
N THR A 179 21.39 -5.04 -0.17
CA THR A 179 22.55 -5.89 -0.44
C THR A 179 23.85 -5.09 -0.45
N LEU A 180 23.87 -3.94 -1.15
CA LEU A 180 25.07 -3.14 -1.34
C LEU A 180 25.37 -2.20 -0.17
N PHE A 181 24.35 -1.61 0.42
CA PHE A 181 24.48 -0.57 1.43
C PHE A 181 23.93 -0.96 2.80
N ARG A 182 23.42 -2.19 2.96
CA ARG A 182 22.75 -2.69 4.18
C ARG A 182 21.60 -1.79 4.65
N ARG A 183 20.95 -1.12 3.71
CA ARG A 183 19.83 -0.22 3.96
C ARG A 183 18.50 -0.89 3.61
N LYS A 184 17.87 -1.54 4.56
CA LYS A 184 16.49 -2.04 4.43
C LYS A 184 15.50 -0.88 4.30
N LEU A 185 14.38 -1.10 3.61
CA LEU A 185 13.31 -0.12 3.44
C LEU A 185 13.84 1.25 2.91
N PHE A 186 14.67 1.20 1.87
CA PHE A 186 15.32 2.40 1.33
C PHE A 186 14.32 3.35 0.67
N LEU A 187 13.40 2.83 -0.16
CA LEU A 187 12.36 3.65 -0.81
C LEU A 187 11.39 4.24 0.21
N GLU A 188 11.03 3.50 1.24
CA GLU A 188 10.20 3.99 2.34
C GLU A 188 10.90 5.16 3.06
N SER A 189 12.21 5.04 3.28
CA SER A 189 13.02 6.12 3.86
C SER A 189 13.07 7.36 2.95
N LEU A 190 13.19 7.17 1.63
CA LEU A 190 13.10 8.27 0.66
C LEU A 190 11.71 8.89 0.65
N GLY A 191 10.65 8.08 0.70
CA GLY A 191 9.27 8.53 0.79
C GLY A 191 9.03 9.43 2.00
N LYS A 192 9.49 9.01 3.16
CA LYS A 192 9.38 9.80 4.40
C LYS A 192 10.05 11.15 4.26
N LYS A 193 11.26 11.20 3.69
CA LYS A 193 12.00 12.46 3.43
C LYS A 193 11.31 13.33 2.39
N PHE A 194 10.86 12.75 1.28
CA PHE A 194 10.17 13.47 0.21
C PHE A 194 8.88 14.13 0.71
N LEU A 195 8.12 13.41 1.53
CA LEU A 195 6.90 13.90 2.16
C LEU A 195 7.16 14.86 3.32
N LYS A 196 8.43 15.10 3.70
CA LYS A 196 8.85 15.94 4.82
C LYS A 196 8.16 15.57 6.13
N LEU A 197 7.95 14.28 6.35
CA LEU A 197 7.33 13.79 7.58
C LEU A 197 8.30 13.89 8.75
N GLU A 198 7.77 14.16 9.94
CA GLU A 198 8.55 14.25 11.17
C GLU A 198 9.28 12.92 11.47
N GLU A 199 10.47 13.02 12.07
CA GLU A 199 11.29 11.84 12.40
C GLU A 199 10.57 10.87 13.36
N ASN A 200 9.80 11.42 14.30
CA ASN A 200 9.04 10.66 15.30
C ASN A 200 7.70 10.10 14.78
N SER A 201 7.31 10.37 13.53
CA SER A 201 6.12 9.76 12.91
C SER A 201 6.44 8.44 12.22
N TRP A 202 5.46 7.54 12.11
CA TRP A 202 5.57 6.30 11.34
C TRP A 202 5.12 6.50 9.91
N LEU A 203 5.86 5.92 8.96
CA LEU A 203 5.43 5.76 7.58
C LEU A 203 5.20 4.27 7.30
N ILE A 204 4.00 3.95 6.81
CA ILE A 204 3.58 2.60 6.43
C ILE A 204 3.30 2.59 4.93
N MET A 205 3.92 1.67 4.21
CA MET A 205 3.81 1.55 2.75
C MET A 205 3.59 0.09 2.33
N GLY A 206 3.14 -0.09 1.09
CA GLY A 206 3.17 -1.34 0.32
C GLY A 206 4.08 -1.24 -0.88
N HIS A 207 3.61 -1.74 -2.03
CA HIS A 207 4.15 -1.58 -3.38
C HIS A 207 5.52 -2.22 -3.66
N THR A 208 6.48 -2.17 -2.75
CA THR A 208 7.80 -2.80 -2.95
C THR A 208 7.79 -4.30 -2.70
N HIS A 209 6.72 -4.83 -2.13
CA HIS A 209 6.52 -6.22 -1.71
C HIS A 209 7.60 -6.73 -0.71
N MET A 210 8.43 -5.86 -0.20
CA MET A 210 9.52 -6.20 0.73
C MET A 210 9.08 -5.94 2.17
N VAL A 211 8.44 -6.94 2.76
CA VAL A 211 7.96 -6.87 4.15
C VAL A 211 9.08 -6.49 5.13
N GLY A 212 8.77 -5.61 6.07
CA GLY A 212 9.71 -5.24 7.12
C GLY A 212 9.25 -4.12 8.01
N ILE A 213 9.90 -4.04 9.17
CA ILE A 213 9.75 -2.95 10.13
C ILE A 213 11.13 -2.44 10.52
N ASP A 214 11.30 -1.12 10.52
CA ASP A 214 12.46 -0.42 11.05
C ASP A 214 12.00 0.56 12.13
N ALA A 215 12.07 0.12 13.37
CA ALA A 215 11.60 0.91 14.51
C ALA A 215 12.43 2.19 14.73
N LYS A 216 13.74 2.16 14.40
CA LYS A 216 14.64 3.32 14.56
C LYS A 216 14.23 4.46 13.62
N ARG A 217 13.93 4.15 12.36
CA ARG A 217 13.51 5.14 11.35
C ARG A 217 11.99 5.30 11.28
N ARG A 218 11.25 4.47 12.04
CA ARG A 218 9.78 4.42 12.05
C ARG A 218 9.20 4.18 10.65
N LEU A 219 9.65 3.11 10.01
CA LEU A 219 9.24 2.69 8.68
C LEU A 219 8.67 1.28 8.73
N ILE A 220 7.58 1.05 7.99
CA ILE A 220 6.98 -0.28 7.81
C ILE A 220 6.64 -0.47 6.34
N ASN A 221 6.92 -1.68 5.82
CA ASN A 221 6.31 -2.14 4.59
C ASN A 221 5.45 -3.36 4.86
N CYS A 222 4.20 -3.32 4.36
CA CYS A 222 3.21 -4.37 4.59
C CYS A 222 3.50 -5.68 3.86
N GLY A 223 4.47 -5.71 2.93
CA GLY A 223 4.71 -6.88 2.08
C GLY A 223 3.60 -7.09 1.05
N CYS A 224 3.33 -8.33 0.66
CA CYS A 224 2.32 -8.69 -0.33
C CYS A 224 1.62 -10.02 -0.02
N TRP A 225 0.42 -10.22 -0.58
CA TRP A 225 -0.39 -11.42 -0.38
C TRP A 225 -0.37 -12.38 -1.59
N LYS A 226 0.37 -12.02 -2.63
CA LYS A 226 0.55 -12.83 -3.83
C LYS A 226 2.03 -13.01 -4.13
N SER A 227 2.40 -14.21 -4.58
CA SER A 227 3.76 -14.48 -5.06
C SER A 227 3.93 -13.91 -6.46
N TYR A 228 4.95 -13.12 -6.66
CA TYR A 228 5.36 -12.59 -7.96
C TYR A 228 6.78 -13.00 -8.28
N TRP A 229 6.98 -13.63 -9.43
CA TRP A 229 8.29 -14.02 -9.96
C TRP A 229 9.18 -14.69 -8.89
N ARG A 230 10.12 -13.96 -8.26
CA ARG A 230 10.99 -14.48 -7.19
C ARG A 230 10.58 -14.06 -5.79
N ALA A 231 9.60 -13.18 -5.65
CA ALA A 231 9.09 -12.74 -4.37
C ALA A 231 7.96 -13.66 -3.90
N LYS A 232 8.17 -14.34 -2.78
CA LYS A 232 7.11 -15.12 -2.14
C LYS A 232 6.09 -14.19 -1.49
N ALA A 233 4.82 -14.57 -1.54
CA ALA A 233 3.79 -13.91 -0.75
C ALA A 233 4.16 -13.94 0.74
N THR A 234 4.01 -12.81 1.41
CA THR A 234 4.39 -12.67 2.83
C THR A 234 3.19 -12.83 3.75
N GLY A 235 1.96 -12.55 3.25
CA GLY A 235 0.74 -12.66 4.03
C GLY A 235 0.80 -11.82 5.30
N THR A 236 1.07 -10.53 5.18
CA THR A 236 1.31 -9.68 6.34
C THR A 236 0.30 -8.55 6.44
N LEU A 237 -0.01 -8.16 7.66
CA LEU A 237 -0.74 -6.94 7.99
C LEU A 237 -0.03 -6.18 9.12
N VAL A 238 -0.31 -4.89 9.23
CA VAL A 238 0.15 -4.07 10.34
C VAL A 238 -1.04 -3.77 11.24
N HIS A 239 -0.96 -4.18 12.51
CA HIS A 239 -1.95 -3.81 13.53
C HIS A 239 -1.33 -2.75 14.44
N ILE A 240 -1.92 -1.57 14.44
CA ILE A 240 -1.59 -0.49 15.34
C ILE A 240 -2.60 -0.52 16.48
N TYR A 241 -2.12 -0.69 17.71
CA TYR A 241 -2.95 -0.66 18.89
C TYR A 241 -2.29 0.24 19.94
N LYS A 242 -3.01 1.26 20.38
CA LYS A 242 -2.54 2.23 21.38
C LYS A 242 -1.16 2.80 21.04
N GLY A 243 -0.95 3.18 19.77
CA GLY A 243 0.29 3.80 19.31
C GLY A 243 1.45 2.85 19.02
N THR A 244 1.25 1.54 19.21
CA THR A 244 2.28 0.52 18.96
C THR A 244 1.96 -0.25 17.68
N PRO A 245 2.77 -0.15 16.62
CA PRO A 245 2.59 -0.93 15.41
C PRO A 245 3.20 -2.33 15.55
N ASN A 246 2.45 -3.35 15.17
CA ASN A 246 2.86 -4.74 15.13
C ASN A 246 2.68 -5.30 13.71
N LEU A 247 3.74 -5.86 13.15
CA LEU A 247 3.69 -6.58 11.88
C LEU A 247 3.32 -8.03 12.15
N ILE A 248 2.17 -8.46 11.66
CA ILE A 248 1.61 -9.80 11.93
C ILE A 248 1.64 -10.61 10.64
N HIS A 249 2.22 -11.81 10.71
CA HIS A 249 2.20 -12.79 9.63
C HIS A 249 0.95 -13.65 9.70
N VAL A 250 0.30 -13.83 8.57
CA VAL A 250 -0.89 -14.67 8.38
C VAL A 250 -0.53 -15.79 7.42
N SER A 251 -0.86 -17.02 7.75
CA SER A 251 -0.68 -18.15 6.81
C SER A 251 -1.54 -17.92 5.57
N ILE A 252 -0.92 -17.99 4.41
CA ILE A 252 -1.56 -17.82 3.10
C ILE A 252 -2.10 -19.18 2.64
#